data_9b9bb04cb38d3b90c33c5acd5422c32a
#
_entry.id   9b9bb04cb38d3b90c33c5acd5422c32a
#
_cell.length_a   1.000
_cell.length_b   1.000
_cell.length_c   1.000
_cell.angle_alpha   90.00
_cell.angle_beta   90.00
_cell.angle_gamma   90.00
#
_symmetry.space_group_name_H-M   'P 1'
#
loop_
_entity.id
_entity.type
_entity.pdbx_description
1 polymer ?
#
loop_
_entity_poly.entity_id
_entity_poly.type
_entity_poly.pdbx_seq_one_letter_code
_entity_poly.pdbx_strand_id
1 'polypeptide(L)'
;DLHLSIRRQRQMCIRDRPSSAEAIRQLREYGIEVKILSGDNDVIVNAIARQIGIDTCHSVTGVELEGKDGEELREIVGQATLFSRLTPLQKSEIIMILQQNGNTVGFLGDGVNDAGALRQSDIGISVDSAVDIAKESADIILLDKDLSVLKEGVLEGRKTFGNITKYIKMTASSNFGNMFSVMFASAFLPFLPMLPIHLLIQNLLYDISQTTIPFDRMDAEFLKQPQKWDASDLSRFMIYIGPISSVFDIATYLSLIHI
;
A
#
# COMPACT_ATOMS: atom_id res chain seq x y z
N ASP A 1 -11.68 21.04 -37.50
CA ASP A 1 -11.05 21.32 -36.19
C ASP A 1 -11.64 20.52 -35.03
N LEU A 2 -12.94 20.16 -35.11
CA LEU A 2 -13.57 19.31 -34.05
C LEU A 2 -13.02 17.88 -34.03
N HIS A 3 -12.68 17.34 -35.20
CA HIS A 3 -12.11 15.98 -35.32
C HIS A 3 -10.67 15.85 -34.75
N LEU A 4 -9.89 16.94 -34.77
CA LEU A 4 -8.53 16.97 -34.20
C LEU A 4 -8.56 17.09 -32.68
N SER A 5 -9.55 17.78 -32.11
CA SER A 5 -9.78 17.91 -30.66
C SER A 5 -10.16 16.58 -30.04
N ILE A 6 -11.05 15.80 -30.69
CA ILE A 6 -11.46 14.47 -30.20
C ILE A 6 -10.32 13.44 -30.25
N ARG A 7 -9.41 13.55 -31.22
CA ARG A 7 -8.18 12.69 -31.25
C ARG A 7 -7.19 13.01 -30.14
N ARG A 8 -7.08 14.26 -29.70
CA ARG A 8 -6.19 14.66 -28.58
C ARG A 8 -6.70 14.21 -27.21
N GLN A 9 -8.01 14.08 -27.01
CA GLN A 9 -8.59 13.62 -25.74
C GLN A 9 -8.49 12.09 -25.54
N ARG A 10 -8.14 11.31 -26.55
CA ARG A 10 -7.98 9.84 -26.48
C ARG A 10 -6.54 9.37 -26.21
N GLN A 11 -5.62 10.27 -25.89
CA GLN A 11 -4.24 9.90 -25.58
C GLN A 11 -4.10 9.64 -24.07
N MET A 12 -4.47 8.45 -23.67
CA MET A 12 -4.20 7.92 -22.34
C MET A 12 -2.68 7.92 -22.06
N CYS A 13 -2.30 8.16 -20.81
CA CYS A 13 -0.92 8.19 -20.32
C CYS A 13 -0.06 6.98 -20.71
N ILE A 14 -0.71 5.86 -21.03
CA ILE A 14 -0.06 4.57 -21.33
C ILE A 14 0.34 4.45 -22.81
N ARG A 15 -0.36 5.11 -23.73
CA ARG A 15 -0.31 4.79 -25.16
C ARG A 15 0.96 5.23 -25.89
N ASP A 16 1.64 6.26 -25.44
CA ASP A 16 2.63 6.95 -26.29
C ASP A 16 4.06 7.03 -25.73
N ARG A 17 4.38 6.32 -24.62
CA ARG A 17 5.71 6.39 -24.01
C ARG A 17 6.38 5.02 -23.90
N PRO A 18 7.62 4.89 -24.42
CA PRO A 18 8.45 3.69 -24.20
C PRO A 18 8.68 3.37 -22.72
N SER A 19 8.59 4.38 -21.85
CA SER A 19 8.72 4.26 -20.39
C SER A 19 7.60 3.43 -19.74
N SER A 20 6.41 3.35 -20.36
CA SER A 20 5.27 2.63 -19.78
C SER A 20 5.50 1.12 -19.70
N ALA A 21 6.08 0.51 -20.73
CA ALA A 21 6.40 -0.92 -20.73
C ALA A 21 7.44 -1.26 -19.66
N GLU A 22 8.45 -0.42 -19.50
CA GLU A 22 9.48 -0.60 -18.48
C GLU A 22 8.93 -0.40 -17.07
N ALA A 23 8.07 0.60 -16.86
CA ALA A 23 7.41 0.82 -15.57
C ALA A 23 6.53 -0.37 -15.18
N ILE A 24 5.76 -0.94 -16.11
CA ILE A 24 4.93 -2.13 -15.87
C ILE A 24 5.78 -3.34 -15.54
N ARG A 25 6.90 -3.55 -16.25
CA ARG A 25 7.84 -4.63 -15.95
C ARG A 25 8.39 -4.50 -14.53
N GLN A 26 8.81 -3.29 -14.15
CA GLN A 26 9.33 -3.02 -12.82
C GLN A 26 8.26 -3.19 -11.73
N LEU A 27 7.02 -2.75 -11.95
CA LEU A 27 5.91 -3.01 -11.00
C LEU A 27 5.72 -4.51 -10.76
N ARG A 28 5.80 -5.34 -11.80
CA ARG A 28 5.72 -6.81 -11.67
C ARG A 28 6.88 -7.40 -10.85
N GLU A 29 8.10 -6.86 -10.99
CA GLU A 29 9.25 -7.26 -10.16
C GLU A 29 9.02 -7.01 -8.66
N TYR A 30 8.19 -6.03 -8.33
CA TYR A 30 7.74 -5.73 -6.98
C TYR A 30 6.43 -6.45 -6.56
N GLY A 31 6.01 -7.48 -7.33
CA GLY A 31 4.84 -8.27 -7.01
C GLY A 31 3.51 -7.56 -7.23
N ILE A 32 3.47 -6.56 -8.12
CA ILE A 32 2.24 -5.85 -8.48
C ILE A 32 1.76 -6.38 -9.82
N GLU A 33 0.58 -6.99 -9.83
CA GLU A 33 -0.08 -7.40 -11.05
C GLU A 33 -0.79 -6.21 -11.69
N VAL A 34 -0.57 -6.02 -12.99
CA VAL A 34 -1.21 -4.94 -13.75
C VAL A 34 -2.26 -5.53 -14.68
N LYS A 35 -3.51 -5.07 -14.51
CA LYS A 35 -4.67 -5.41 -15.35
C LYS A 35 -5.15 -4.17 -16.08
N ILE A 36 -5.67 -4.35 -17.30
CA ILE A 36 -6.25 -3.26 -18.11
C ILE A 36 -7.76 -3.40 -18.13
N LEU A 37 -8.47 -2.37 -17.69
CA LEU A 37 -9.92 -2.26 -17.71
C LEU A 37 -10.32 -1.11 -18.64
N SER A 38 -10.85 -1.42 -19.84
CA SER A 38 -11.20 -0.42 -20.85
C SER A 38 -12.64 -0.59 -21.36
N GLY A 39 -13.30 0.53 -21.63
CA GLY A 39 -14.54 0.56 -22.38
C GLY A 39 -14.35 0.45 -23.90
N ASP A 40 -13.09 0.51 -24.38
CA ASP A 40 -12.78 0.43 -25.81
C ASP A 40 -12.93 -0.98 -26.35
N ASN A 41 -12.92 -1.07 -27.69
CA ASN A 41 -12.99 -2.31 -28.42
C ASN A 41 -11.76 -3.20 -28.16
N ASP A 42 -11.97 -4.50 -28.11
CA ASP A 42 -10.97 -5.56 -27.90
C ASP A 42 -9.76 -5.44 -28.85
N VAL A 43 -9.93 -5.06 -30.09
CA VAL A 43 -8.82 -4.87 -31.06
C VAL A 43 -7.87 -3.76 -30.59
N ILE A 44 -8.42 -2.65 -30.10
CA ILE A 44 -7.63 -1.50 -29.62
C ILE A 44 -6.92 -1.86 -28.33
N VAL A 45 -7.63 -2.47 -27.37
CA VAL A 45 -7.08 -2.86 -26.06
C VAL A 45 -5.96 -3.87 -26.23
N ASN A 46 -6.14 -4.89 -27.07
CA ASN A 46 -5.10 -5.88 -27.39
C ASN A 46 -3.87 -5.24 -28.07
N ALA A 47 -4.06 -4.29 -28.96
CA ALA A 47 -2.94 -3.60 -29.61
C ALA A 47 -2.10 -2.79 -28.58
N ILE A 48 -2.77 -2.09 -27.67
CA ILE A 48 -2.11 -1.35 -26.59
C ILE A 48 -1.39 -2.31 -25.64
N ALA A 49 -2.04 -3.39 -25.22
CA ALA A 49 -1.46 -4.37 -24.30
C ALA A 49 -0.16 -4.99 -24.85
N ARG A 50 -0.14 -5.35 -26.13
CA ARG A 50 1.08 -5.85 -26.81
C ARG A 50 2.19 -4.81 -26.84
N GLN A 51 1.86 -3.53 -27.07
CA GLN A 51 2.83 -2.44 -27.12
C GLN A 51 3.52 -2.22 -25.76
N ILE A 52 2.79 -2.41 -24.66
CA ILE A 52 3.29 -2.22 -23.31
C ILE A 52 3.76 -3.52 -22.62
N GLY A 53 3.77 -4.65 -23.36
CA GLY A 53 4.29 -5.92 -22.87
C GLY A 53 3.37 -6.64 -21.86
N ILE A 54 2.06 -6.38 -21.92
CA ILE A 54 1.06 -7.15 -21.15
C ILE A 54 0.60 -8.35 -21.96
N ASP A 55 0.51 -9.51 -21.31
CA ASP A 55 0.03 -10.74 -21.92
C ASP A 55 -1.44 -10.59 -22.37
N THR A 56 -1.70 -10.97 -23.62
CA THR A 56 -3.03 -10.89 -24.23
C THR A 56 -3.77 -12.23 -24.25
N CYS A 57 -3.17 -13.30 -23.71
CA CYS A 57 -3.77 -14.65 -23.75
C CYS A 57 -5.06 -14.74 -22.92
N HIS A 58 -5.16 -13.95 -21.86
CA HIS A 58 -6.32 -13.90 -20.95
C HIS A 58 -7.09 -12.59 -21.11
N SER A 59 -7.71 -12.41 -22.29
CA SER A 59 -8.54 -11.24 -22.58
C SER A 59 -10.02 -11.61 -22.47
N VAL A 60 -10.80 -10.78 -21.77
CA VAL A 60 -12.24 -10.97 -21.56
C VAL A 60 -12.99 -9.70 -21.97
N THR A 61 -14.16 -9.86 -22.57
CA THR A 61 -15.04 -8.74 -22.95
C THR A 61 -16.15 -8.55 -21.90
N GLY A 62 -16.67 -7.32 -21.78
CA GLY A 62 -17.79 -7.03 -20.88
C GLY A 62 -19.03 -7.89 -21.14
N VAL A 63 -19.25 -8.29 -22.40
CA VAL A 63 -20.37 -9.17 -22.79
C VAL A 63 -20.17 -10.61 -22.25
N GLU A 64 -18.94 -11.10 -22.21
CA GLU A 64 -18.63 -12.43 -21.68
C GLU A 64 -18.78 -12.50 -20.15
N LEU A 65 -18.80 -11.37 -19.47
CA LEU A 65 -19.05 -11.28 -18.03
C LEU A 65 -20.56 -11.24 -17.70
N GLU A 66 -21.40 -10.88 -18.69
CA GLU A 66 -22.85 -10.80 -18.50
C GLU A 66 -23.46 -12.18 -18.21
N GLY A 67 -24.27 -12.25 -17.16
CA GLY A 67 -24.94 -13.47 -16.75
C GLY A 67 -24.07 -14.49 -16.00
N LYS A 68 -22.81 -14.15 -15.74
CA LYS A 68 -21.94 -14.93 -14.86
C LYS A 68 -21.99 -14.33 -13.45
N ASP A 69 -22.06 -15.19 -12.46
CA ASP A 69 -22.12 -14.79 -11.07
C ASP A 69 -21.28 -15.70 -10.16
N GLY A 70 -21.13 -15.30 -8.92
CA GLY A 70 -20.50 -16.08 -7.88
C GLY A 70 -19.05 -16.48 -8.16
N GLU A 71 -18.76 -17.78 -8.09
CA GLU A 71 -17.41 -18.32 -8.12
C GLU A 71 -16.79 -18.29 -9.53
N GLU A 72 -17.63 -18.53 -10.55
CA GLU A 72 -17.19 -18.48 -11.95
C GLU A 72 -16.67 -17.09 -12.34
N LEU A 73 -17.40 -16.03 -11.95
CA LEU A 73 -17.00 -14.66 -12.22
C LEU A 73 -15.70 -14.29 -11.46
N ARG A 74 -15.56 -14.77 -10.21
CA ARG A 74 -14.33 -14.57 -9.42
C ARG A 74 -13.11 -15.20 -10.06
N GLU A 75 -13.26 -16.40 -10.59
CA GLU A 75 -12.17 -17.12 -11.25
C GLU A 75 -11.75 -16.39 -12.54
N ILE A 76 -12.72 -16.02 -13.39
CA ILE A 76 -12.47 -15.28 -14.63
C ILE A 76 -11.75 -13.96 -14.34
N VAL A 77 -12.25 -13.17 -13.38
CA VAL A 77 -11.67 -11.88 -13.02
C VAL A 77 -10.26 -12.05 -12.40
N GLY A 78 -10.04 -13.12 -11.66
CA GLY A 78 -8.72 -13.45 -11.12
C GLY A 78 -7.69 -13.75 -12.19
N GLN A 79 -8.06 -14.55 -13.20
CA GLN A 79 -7.13 -15.01 -14.26
C GLN A 79 -6.95 -13.98 -15.38
N ALA A 80 -7.98 -13.19 -15.70
CA ALA A 80 -7.93 -12.26 -16.81
C ALA A 80 -6.99 -11.07 -16.53
N THR A 81 -6.21 -10.69 -17.53
CA THR A 81 -5.32 -9.52 -17.50
C THR A 81 -5.86 -8.33 -18.28
N LEU A 82 -6.72 -8.61 -19.26
CA LEU A 82 -7.29 -7.61 -20.16
C LEU A 82 -8.81 -7.69 -20.14
N PHE A 83 -9.43 -6.54 -19.94
CA PHE A 83 -10.89 -6.38 -20.02
C PHE A 83 -11.23 -5.29 -21.01
N SER A 84 -12.08 -5.59 -21.99
CA SER A 84 -12.51 -4.68 -23.03
C SER A 84 -14.02 -4.53 -23.08
N ARG A 85 -14.51 -3.46 -23.72
CA ARG A 85 -15.95 -3.14 -23.83
C ARG A 85 -16.69 -3.10 -22.48
N LEU A 86 -15.99 -2.69 -21.42
CA LEU A 86 -16.60 -2.60 -20.09
C LEU A 86 -17.50 -1.39 -19.97
N THR A 87 -18.61 -1.56 -19.31
CA THR A 87 -19.42 -0.47 -18.76
C THR A 87 -18.77 0.09 -17.48
N PRO A 88 -19.10 1.33 -17.06
CA PRO A 88 -18.62 1.88 -15.79
C PRO A 88 -18.97 1.01 -14.58
N LEU A 89 -20.14 0.38 -14.56
CA LEU A 89 -20.57 -0.52 -13.49
C LEU A 89 -19.72 -1.78 -13.43
N GLN A 90 -19.44 -2.41 -14.57
CA GLN A 90 -18.58 -3.59 -14.64
C GLN A 90 -17.15 -3.31 -14.16
N LYS A 91 -16.60 -2.10 -14.40
CA LYS A 91 -15.30 -1.72 -13.86
C LYS A 91 -15.31 -1.74 -12.32
N SER A 92 -16.33 -1.15 -11.69
CA SER A 92 -16.47 -1.16 -10.23
C SER A 92 -16.70 -2.56 -9.69
N GLU A 93 -17.45 -3.39 -10.38
CA GLU A 93 -17.70 -4.79 -10.02
C GLU A 93 -16.43 -5.64 -10.07
N ILE A 94 -15.63 -5.51 -11.11
CA ILE A 94 -14.32 -6.20 -11.22
C ILE A 94 -13.41 -5.81 -10.07
N ILE A 95 -13.35 -4.53 -9.71
CA ILE A 95 -12.55 -4.05 -8.57
C ILE A 95 -13.03 -4.70 -7.27
N MET A 96 -14.35 -4.71 -7.04
CA MET A 96 -14.93 -5.32 -5.84
C MET A 96 -14.62 -6.83 -5.76
N ILE A 97 -14.65 -7.54 -6.89
CA ILE A 97 -14.32 -8.96 -6.95
C ILE A 97 -12.83 -9.18 -6.63
N LEU A 98 -11.93 -8.37 -7.18
CA LEU A 98 -10.51 -8.44 -6.87
C LEU A 98 -10.24 -8.20 -5.38
N GLN A 99 -10.93 -7.24 -4.76
CA GLN A 99 -10.87 -6.99 -3.31
C GLN A 99 -11.37 -8.18 -2.49
N GLN A 100 -12.51 -8.79 -2.90
CA GLN A 100 -13.05 -10.00 -2.26
C GLN A 100 -12.11 -11.20 -2.38
N ASN A 101 -11.30 -11.27 -3.44
CA ASN A 101 -10.24 -12.27 -3.59
C ASN A 101 -9.01 -12.00 -2.68
N GLY A 102 -9.08 -10.97 -1.82
CA GLY A 102 -8.03 -10.64 -0.84
C GLY A 102 -6.90 -9.75 -1.39
N ASN A 103 -7.10 -9.15 -2.57
CA ASN A 103 -6.14 -8.23 -3.14
C ASN A 103 -6.39 -6.78 -2.67
N THR A 104 -5.33 -6.01 -2.57
CA THR A 104 -5.41 -4.54 -2.47
C THR A 104 -5.35 -3.96 -3.87
N VAL A 105 -6.37 -3.21 -4.25
CA VAL A 105 -6.57 -2.74 -5.63
C VAL A 105 -6.35 -1.24 -5.73
N GLY A 106 -5.33 -0.83 -6.48
CA GLY A 106 -5.18 0.54 -6.96
C GLY A 106 -5.80 0.68 -8.35
N PHE A 107 -6.61 1.70 -8.59
CA PHE A 107 -7.21 1.97 -9.88
C PHE A 107 -6.76 3.33 -10.44
N LEU A 108 -6.22 3.33 -11.65
CA LEU A 108 -5.82 4.54 -12.36
C LEU A 108 -6.86 4.89 -13.43
N GLY A 109 -7.48 6.07 -13.33
CA GLY A 109 -8.49 6.55 -14.27
C GLY A 109 -8.46 8.07 -14.48
N ASP A 110 -8.85 8.52 -15.68
CA ASP A 110 -8.83 9.95 -16.06
C ASP A 110 -10.18 10.45 -16.60
N GLY A 111 -11.14 9.56 -16.80
CA GLY A 111 -12.43 9.84 -17.41
C GLY A 111 -13.60 9.94 -16.42
N VAL A 112 -14.69 10.56 -16.86
CA VAL A 112 -15.96 10.60 -16.12
C VAL A 112 -16.46 9.19 -15.78
N ASN A 113 -16.27 8.25 -16.68
CA ASN A 113 -16.71 6.85 -16.54
C ASN A 113 -15.92 6.06 -15.52
N ASP A 114 -14.82 6.62 -15.01
CA ASP A 114 -13.92 5.98 -14.07
C ASP A 114 -14.21 6.40 -12.62
N ALA A 115 -15.04 7.42 -12.41
CA ALA A 115 -15.31 7.96 -11.06
C ALA A 115 -15.84 6.91 -10.07
N GLY A 116 -16.72 6.00 -10.53
CA GLY A 116 -17.22 4.88 -9.71
C GLY A 116 -16.12 3.90 -9.34
N ALA A 117 -15.27 3.53 -10.29
CA ALA A 117 -14.15 2.62 -10.12
C ALA A 117 -13.05 3.23 -9.22
N LEU A 118 -12.77 4.54 -9.37
CA LEU A 118 -11.84 5.27 -8.50
C LEU A 118 -12.27 5.24 -7.03
N ARG A 119 -13.56 5.47 -6.75
CA ARG A 119 -14.10 5.43 -5.39
C ARG A 119 -14.20 4.02 -4.81
N GLN A 120 -14.39 3.01 -5.66
CA GLN A 120 -14.52 1.61 -5.24
C GLN A 120 -13.17 1.00 -4.89
N SER A 121 -12.09 1.43 -5.54
CA SER A 121 -10.74 0.91 -5.30
C SER A 121 -10.23 1.26 -3.91
N ASP A 122 -9.26 0.49 -3.40
CA ASP A 122 -8.59 0.80 -2.13
C ASP A 122 -7.71 2.05 -2.25
N ILE A 123 -7.24 2.35 -3.47
CA ILE A 123 -6.49 3.57 -3.79
C ILE A 123 -6.93 4.02 -5.18
N GLY A 124 -7.71 5.09 -5.24
CA GLY A 124 -8.07 5.78 -6.48
C GLY A 124 -6.95 6.72 -6.93
N ILE A 125 -6.45 6.57 -8.15
CA ILE A 125 -5.36 7.37 -8.70
C ILE A 125 -5.85 8.07 -9.95
N SER A 126 -5.61 9.37 -10.06
CA SER A 126 -5.90 10.14 -11.26
C SER A 126 -4.68 10.95 -11.70
N VAL A 127 -4.80 11.65 -12.81
CA VAL A 127 -3.74 12.52 -13.33
C VAL A 127 -4.19 13.98 -13.35
N ASP A 128 -3.27 14.92 -13.27
CA ASP A 128 -3.58 16.34 -13.25
C ASP A 128 -4.41 16.82 -14.45
N SER A 129 -4.24 16.19 -15.60
CA SER A 129 -5.02 16.49 -16.80
C SER A 129 -6.36 15.76 -16.92
N ALA A 130 -6.75 14.98 -15.91
CA ALA A 130 -8.03 14.30 -15.88
C ALA A 130 -9.19 15.28 -15.73
N VAL A 131 -10.40 14.81 -16.01
CA VAL A 131 -11.62 15.58 -15.77
C VAL A 131 -11.83 15.78 -14.28
N ASP A 132 -12.46 16.91 -13.89
CA ASP A 132 -12.59 17.29 -12.49
C ASP A 132 -13.26 16.21 -11.64
N ILE A 133 -14.30 15.56 -12.16
CA ILE A 133 -15.01 14.49 -11.44
C ILE A 133 -14.09 13.25 -11.17
N ALA A 134 -13.14 12.96 -12.03
CA ALA A 134 -12.17 11.89 -11.79
C ALA A 134 -11.16 12.30 -10.73
N LYS A 135 -10.68 13.56 -10.77
CA LYS A 135 -9.78 14.12 -9.73
C LYS A 135 -10.44 14.17 -8.35
N GLU A 136 -11.72 14.58 -8.27
CA GLU A 136 -12.48 14.59 -7.02
C GLU A 136 -12.79 13.19 -6.47
N SER A 137 -12.74 12.18 -7.33
CA SER A 137 -13.00 10.78 -6.95
C SER A 137 -11.73 10.01 -6.62
N ALA A 138 -10.54 10.58 -6.85
CA ALA A 138 -9.26 9.96 -6.62
C ALA A 138 -8.66 10.37 -5.27
N ASP A 139 -7.93 9.45 -4.65
CA ASP A 139 -7.16 9.70 -3.42
C ASP A 139 -5.81 10.37 -3.73
N ILE A 140 -5.24 10.06 -4.91
CA ILE A 140 -3.93 10.54 -5.35
C ILE A 140 -4.05 11.13 -6.76
N ILE A 141 -3.43 12.28 -6.96
CA ILE A 141 -3.31 12.91 -8.28
C ILE A 141 -1.85 12.92 -8.70
N LEU A 142 -1.53 12.22 -9.79
CA LEU A 142 -0.21 12.25 -10.39
C LEU A 142 -0.05 13.55 -11.20
N LEU A 143 0.96 14.35 -10.85
CA LEU A 143 1.26 15.59 -11.55
C LEU A 143 1.92 15.31 -12.90
N ASP A 144 2.72 14.26 -12.97
CA ASP A 144 3.33 13.77 -14.20
C ASP A 144 2.59 12.55 -14.74
N LYS A 145 2.36 12.54 -16.06
CA LYS A 145 1.71 11.42 -16.76
C LYS A 145 2.71 10.29 -17.06
N ASP A 146 3.48 9.89 -16.08
CA ASP A 146 4.45 8.81 -16.23
C ASP A 146 4.21 7.72 -15.18
N LEU A 147 4.04 6.47 -15.63
CA LEU A 147 3.86 5.32 -14.75
C LEU A 147 5.11 5.03 -13.87
N SER A 148 6.27 5.58 -14.22
CA SER A 148 7.46 5.49 -13.37
C SER A 148 7.26 6.18 -12.02
N VAL A 149 6.50 7.28 -11.99
CA VAL A 149 6.13 8.00 -10.76
C VAL A 149 5.27 7.10 -9.85
N LEU A 150 4.36 6.32 -10.43
CA LEU A 150 3.56 5.35 -9.66
C LEU A 150 4.45 4.29 -9.00
N LYS A 151 5.43 3.75 -9.72
CA LYS A 151 6.40 2.80 -9.15
C LYS A 151 7.17 3.42 -7.99
N GLU A 152 7.65 4.64 -8.14
CA GLU A 152 8.36 5.36 -7.08
C GLU A 152 7.46 5.60 -5.87
N GLY A 153 6.21 5.99 -6.10
CA GLY A 153 5.20 6.14 -5.05
C GLY A 153 4.95 4.85 -4.25
N VAL A 154 4.84 3.72 -4.94
CA VAL A 154 4.68 2.41 -4.28
C VAL A 154 5.91 2.05 -3.43
N LEU A 155 7.12 2.27 -3.95
CA LEU A 155 8.35 1.98 -3.21
C LEU A 155 8.48 2.87 -1.98
N GLU A 156 8.20 4.15 -2.12
CA GLU A 156 8.25 5.10 -1.01
C GLU A 156 7.18 4.79 0.04
N GLY A 157 5.97 4.41 -0.39
CA GLY A 157 4.91 3.93 0.51
C GLY A 157 5.34 2.69 1.30
N ARG A 158 6.00 1.71 0.65
CA ARG A 158 6.53 0.51 1.34
C ARG A 158 7.64 0.84 2.33
N LYS A 159 8.55 1.77 2.00
CA LYS A 159 9.58 2.25 2.94
C LYS A 159 8.93 2.93 4.15
N THR A 160 7.99 3.83 3.91
CA THR A 160 7.26 4.52 4.97
C THR A 160 6.54 3.54 5.88
N PHE A 161 5.82 2.56 5.31
CA PHE A 161 5.15 1.51 6.09
C PHE A 161 6.14 0.69 6.93
N GLY A 162 7.29 0.32 6.36
CA GLY A 162 8.35 -0.38 7.08
C GLY A 162 8.91 0.43 8.25
N ASN A 163 9.17 1.72 8.04
CA ASN A 163 9.66 2.61 9.09
C ASN A 163 8.62 2.83 10.19
N ILE A 164 7.33 3.00 9.84
CA ILE A 164 6.23 3.06 10.80
C ILE A 164 6.15 1.76 11.61
N THR A 165 6.27 0.61 10.98
CA THR A 165 6.26 -0.69 11.67
C THR A 165 7.43 -0.83 12.64
N LYS A 166 8.64 -0.41 12.25
CA LYS A 166 9.81 -0.36 13.16
C LYS A 166 9.52 0.53 14.36
N TYR A 167 9.04 1.75 14.11
CA TYR A 167 8.70 2.71 15.16
C TYR A 167 7.72 2.12 16.17
N ILE A 168 6.61 1.54 15.69
CA ILE A 168 5.57 0.97 16.56
C ILE A 168 6.11 -0.22 17.36
N LYS A 169 6.88 -1.13 16.73
CA LYS A 169 7.49 -2.27 17.43
C LYS A 169 8.44 -1.81 18.54
N MET A 170 9.30 -0.85 18.25
CA MET A 170 10.25 -0.32 19.22
C MET A 170 9.53 0.38 20.37
N THR A 171 8.57 1.27 20.07
CA THR A 171 7.82 2.02 21.09
C THR A 171 6.99 1.10 21.96
N ALA A 172 6.26 0.16 21.37
CA ALA A 172 5.42 -0.77 22.11
C ALA A 172 6.25 -1.70 23.01
N SER A 173 7.38 -2.24 22.51
CA SER A 173 8.25 -3.11 23.33
C SER A 173 8.95 -2.35 24.47
N SER A 174 9.38 -1.11 24.22
CA SER A 174 9.99 -0.27 25.24
C SER A 174 9.00 0.08 26.36
N ASN A 175 7.80 0.54 25.99
CA ASN A 175 6.76 0.85 26.98
C ASN A 175 6.34 -0.39 27.78
N PHE A 176 6.20 -1.55 27.12
CA PHE A 176 5.90 -2.80 27.80
C PHE A 176 7.02 -3.19 28.75
N GLY A 177 8.29 -3.08 28.34
CA GLY A 177 9.45 -3.34 29.18
C GLY A 177 9.51 -2.43 30.40
N ASN A 178 9.30 -1.12 30.22
CA ASN A 178 9.28 -0.15 31.33
C ASN A 178 8.15 -0.46 32.33
N MET A 179 6.94 -0.76 31.84
CA MET A 179 5.81 -1.13 32.71
C MET A 179 6.10 -2.41 33.47
N PHE A 180 6.70 -3.41 32.80
CA PHE A 180 7.07 -4.69 33.42
C PHE A 180 8.13 -4.52 34.48
N SER A 181 9.20 -3.74 34.24
CA SER A 181 10.26 -3.49 35.22
C SER A 181 9.76 -2.73 36.42
N VAL A 182 8.91 -1.70 36.23
CA VAL A 182 8.32 -0.95 37.37
C VAL A 182 7.38 -1.84 38.19
N MET A 183 6.55 -2.66 37.54
CA MET A 183 5.66 -3.59 38.23
C MET A 183 6.45 -4.61 39.06
N PHE A 184 7.51 -5.21 38.50
CA PHE A 184 8.37 -6.14 39.20
C PHE A 184 9.07 -5.47 40.37
N ALA A 185 9.70 -4.33 40.14
CA ALA A 185 10.41 -3.59 41.15
C ALA A 185 9.50 -3.16 42.31
N SER A 186 8.29 -2.71 42.04
CA SER A 186 7.31 -2.30 43.07
C SER A 186 6.86 -3.44 43.98
N ALA A 187 7.02 -4.70 43.57
CA ALA A 187 6.71 -5.87 44.41
C ALA A 187 7.79 -6.17 45.43
N PHE A 188 9.04 -5.75 45.21
CA PHE A 188 10.20 -6.11 46.02
C PHE A 188 10.87 -4.91 46.69
N LEU A 189 10.69 -3.69 46.17
CA LEU A 189 11.31 -2.50 46.71
C LEU A 189 10.37 -1.76 47.68
N PRO A 190 10.90 -1.27 48.86
CA PRO A 190 10.10 -0.48 49.79
C PRO A 190 9.88 0.97 49.36
N PHE A 191 10.36 1.37 48.20
CA PHE A 191 10.22 2.71 47.62
C PHE A 191 9.77 2.65 46.16
N LEU A 192 9.23 3.75 45.62
CA LEU A 192 8.85 3.86 44.21
C LEU A 192 10.10 3.88 43.31
N PRO A 193 10.30 2.86 42.48
CA PRO A 193 11.52 2.75 41.65
C PRO A 193 11.64 3.86 40.59
N MET A 194 10.51 4.39 40.13
CA MET A 194 10.47 5.51 39.19
C MET A 194 9.36 6.50 39.57
N LEU A 195 9.70 7.77 39.65
CA LEU A 195 8.73 8.85 39.76
C LEU A 195 8.08 9.14 38.37
N PRO A 196 6.85 9.66 38.32
CA PRO A 196 6.21 10.01 37.06
C PRO A 196 7.03 10.95 36.16
N ILE A 197 7.79 11.85 36.77
CA ILE A 197 8.68 12.77 36.04
C ILE A 197 9.83 12.05 35.35
N HIS A 198 10.36 10.97 35.92
CA HIS A 198 11.41 10.16 35.29
C HIS A 198 10.87 9.45 34.04
N LEU A 199 9.65 8.89 34.13
CA LEU A 199 8.98 8.26 32.98
C LEU A 199 8.74 9.27 31.88
N LEU A 200 8.32 10.49 32.22
CA LEU A 200 8.08 11.55 31.22
C LEU A 200 9.39 11.93 30.51
N ILE A 201 10.46 12.15 31.23
CA ILE A 201 11.78 12.49 30.67
C ILE A 201 12.30 11.33 29.80
N GLN A 202 12.19 10.09 30.27
CA GLN A 202 12.62 8.91 29.53
C GLN A 202 11.86 8.80 28.20
N ASN A 203 10.54 8.94 28.21
CA ASN A 203 9.72 8.90 27.00
C ASN A 203 10.09 10.04 26.04
N LEU A 204 10.31 11.26 26.55
CA LEU A 204 10.74 12.39 25.73
C LEU A 204 12.08 12.12 25.04
N LEU A 205 13.07 11.61 25.78
CA LEU A 205 14.38 11.25 25.21
C LEU A 205 14.26 10.14 24.18
N TYR A 206 13.39 9.17 24.43
CA TYR A 206 13.11 8.08 23.52
C TYR A 206 12.48 8.61 22.22
N ASP A 207 11.45 9.46 22.30
CA ASP A 207 10.80 10.06 21.16
C ASP A 207 11.79 10.88 20.32
N ILE A 208 12.66 11.67 20.95
CA ILE A 208 13.72 12.41 20.27
C ILE A 208 14.65 11.45 19.51
N SER A 209 15.06 10.35 20.13
CA SER A 209 15.94 9.36 19.48
C SER A 209 15.30 8.70 18.27
N GLN A 210 13.98 8.53 18.30
CA GLN A 210 13.22 7.89 17.21
C GLN A 210 12.95 8.79 16.01
N THR A 211 13.20 10.10 16.10
CA THR A 211 13.07 11.02 14.95
C THR A 211 13.99 10.65 13.78
N THR A 212 14.98 9.79 14.01
CA THR A 212 15.89 9.29 12.97
C THR A 212 15.32 8.13 12.15
N ILE A 213 14.28 7.42 12.64
CA ILE A 213 13.69 6.25 11.96
C ILE A 213 13.18 6.54 10.56
N PRO A 214 12.52 7.69 10.26
CA PRO A 214 12.07 8.00 8.90
C PRO A 214 13.19 8.05 7.85
N PHE A 215 14.43 8.28 8.29
CA PHE A 215 15.60 8.33 7.42
C PHE A 215 16.33 6.98 7.30
N ASP A 216 15.85 5.96 8.00
CA ASP A 216 16.42 4.63 7.95
C ASP A 216 16.13 3.94 6.62
N ARG A 217 17.10 3.17 6.15
CA ARG A 217 16.99 2.41 4.89
C ARG A 217 16.30 1.08 5.16
N MET A 218 15.27 0.81 4.35
CA MET A 218 14.61 -0.49 4.35
C MET A 218 15.39 -1.49 3.51
N ASP A 219 15.38 -2.75 3.96
CA ASP A 219 15.96 -3.86 3.23
C ASP A 219 15.29 -4.05 1.87
N ALA A 220 16.09 -4.31 0.83
CA ALA A 220 15.57 -4.50 -0.52
C ALA A 220 14.59 -5.68 -0.62
N GLU A 221 14.77 -6.70 0.21
CA GLU A 221 13.88 -7.86 0.26
C GLU A 221 12.50 -7.50 0.81
N PHE A 222 12.45 -6.64 1.83
CA PHE A 222 11.19 -6.11 2.38
C PHE A 222 10.39 -5.33 1.34
N LEU A 223 11.07 -4.59 0.46
CA LEU A 223 10.43 -3.77 -0.58
C LEU A 223 9.86 -4.59 -1.74
N LYS A 224 10.31 -5.83 -1.95
CA LYS A 224 9.85 -6.67 -3.06
C LYS A 224 8.42 -7.16 -2.91
N GLN A 225 7.94 -7.34 -1.69
CA GLN A 225 6.62 -7.87 -1.41
C GLN A 225 5.77 -6.89 -0.61
N PRO A 226 4.46 -6.81 -0.89
CA PRO A 226 3.56 -6.02 -0.09
C PRO A 226 3.46 -6.61 1.32
N GLN A 227 3.62 -5.78 2.33
CA GLN A 227 3.47 -6.16 3.73
C GLN A 227 2.08 -5.80 4.23
N LYS A 228 1.52 -6.65 5.07
CA LYS A 228 0.25 -6.39 5.76
C LYS A 228 0.52 -6.08 7.23
N TRP A 229 -0.34 -5.28 7.82
CA TRP A 229 -0.32 -5.06 9.25
C TRP A 229 -0.69 -6.35 9.98
N ASP A 230 0.20 -6.84 10.83
CA ASP A 230 -0.04 -8.02 11.66
C ASP A 230 0.10 -7.67 13.15
N ALA A 231 -1.04 -7.58 13.82
CA ALA A 231 -1.11 -7.31 15.25
C ALA A 231 -0.51 -8.47 16.08
N SER A 232 -0.53 -9.70 15.57
CA SER A 232 0.02 -10.85 16.27
C SER A 232 1.55 -10.82 16.28
N ASP A 233 2.16 -10.39 15.20
CA ASP A 233 3.61 -10.19 15.11
C ASP A 233 4.09 -9.06 16.05
N LEU A 234 3.34 -7.95 16.11
CA LEU A 234 3.60 -6.88 17.05
C LEU A 234 3.53 -7.37 18.51
N SER A 235 2.48 -8.13 18.85
CA SER A 235 2.29 -8.67 20.19
C SER A 235 3.41 -9.64 20.58
N ARG A 236 3.82 -10.52 19.68
CA ARG A 236 4.96 -11.41 19.90
C ARG A 236 6.25 -10.63 20.15
N PHE A 237 6.54 -9.66 19.29
CA PHE A 237 7.72 -8.82 19.43
C PHE A 237 7.75 -8.12 20.79
N MET A 238 6.63 -7.51 21.20
CA MET A 238 6.50 -6.82 22.48
C MET A 238 6.72 -7.75 23.68
N ILE A 239 6.13 -8.97 23.67
CA ILE A 239 6.22 -9.92 24.77
C ILE A 239 7.63 -10.52 24.90
N TYR A 240 8.34 -10.76 23.78
CA TYR A 240 9.67 -11.35 23.83
C TYR A 240 10.78 -10.32 24.03
N ILE A 241 10.72 -9.19 23.36
CA ILE A 241 11.78 -8.17 23.37
C ILE A 241 11.64 -7.21 24.57
N GLY A 242 10.38 -6.85 24.96
CA GLY A 242 10.15 -5.95 26.08
C GLY A 242 10.81 -6.40 27.39
N PRO A 243 10.61 -7.64 27.86
CA PRO A 243 11.26 -8.13 29.09
C PRO A 243 12.78 -8.20 29.04
N ILE A 244 13.37 -8.32 27.84
CA ILE A 244 14.85 -8.33 27.70
C ILE A 244 15.42 -6.97 28.12
N SER A 245 14.79 -5.87 27.74
CA SER A 245 15.21 -4.53 28.18
C SER A 245 15.04 -4.35 29.69
N SER A 246 13.99 -4.93 30.26
CA SER A 246 13.71 -4.87 31.71
C SER A 246 14.78 -5.54 32.60
N VAL A 247 15.56 -6.48 32.05
CA VAL A 247 16.66 -7.10 32.80
C VAL A 247 17.69 -6.06 33.23
N PHE A 248 17.99 -5.08 32.38
CA PHE A 248 18.92 -4.01 32.71
C PHE A 248 18.36 -3.07 33.79
N ASP A 249 17.07 -2.75 33.72
CA ASP A 249 16.37 -1.93 34.70
C ASP A 249 16.38 -2.63 36.07
N ILE A 250 16.02 -3.91 36.10
CA ILE A 250 16.01 -4.73 37.32
C ILE A 250 17.43 -4.82 37.94
N ALA A 251 18.46 -5.05 37.12
CA ALA A 251 19.83 -5.08 37.58
C ALA A 251 20.25 -3.72 38.21
N THR A 252 19.83 -2.62 37.61
CA THR A 252 20.06 -1.26 38.13
C THR A 252 19.36 -1.06 39.46
N TYR A 253 18.11 -1.42 39.58
CA TYR A 253 17.35 -1.31 40.84
C TYR A 253 17.96 -2.16 41.96
N LEU A 254 18.37 -3.38 41.65
CA LEU A 254 19.03 -4.24 42.63
C LEU A 254 20.40 -3.67 43.07
N SER A 255 21.14 -3.05 42.16
CA SER A 255 22.39 -2.36 42.48
C SER A 255 22.17 -1.16 43.42
N LEU A 256 21.08 -0.43 43.25
CA LEU A 256 20.74 0.73 44.09
C LEU A 256 20.27 0.35 45.50
N ILE A 257 19.82 -0.90 45.74
CA ILE A 257 19.48 -1.38 47.09
C ILE A 257 20.72 -1.48 47.97
N HIS A 258 21.90 -1.65 47.38
CA HIS A 258 23.16 -1.80 48.09
C HIS A 258 23.90 -0.48 48.36
N ILE A 259 23.35 0.64 47.90
CA ILE A 259 23.88 1.99 48.16
C ILE A 259 23.00 2.68 49.18
#